data_5f32977d784959e0d99b991ce5fefa39
#
_entry.id   5f32977d784959e0d99b991ce5fefa39
#
_cell.length_a   1.000
_cell.length_b   1.000
_cell.length_c   1.000
_cell.angle_alpha   90.00
_cell.angle_beta   90.00
_cell.angle_gamma   90.00
#
_symmetry.space_group_name_H-M   'P 1'
#
loop_
_entity.id
_entity.type
_entity.pdbx_description
1 polymer ?
#
loop_
_entity_poly.entity_id
_entity_poly.type
_entity_poly.pdbx_seq_one_letter_code
_entity_poly.pdbx_strand_id
1 'polypeptide(L)'
;IKSDYQTHVVNLDINLENTNHEDTSSEIKIKFYDSNNNLIKKMESQVNLSPGQNLINQQIVIENAKNWAPNSPNLYKVQVEVNHGGSKCDYWSYKFGFREFTMKNGKFFLNGNEFYLKGVFFEGLYPNGVGYPDNEEMARKEIQMALDAGFNMIRPWRKPPPEMWLDLCDEMGVLTIGSIVVECMHRPIATPSLPEMVEIEVRESILRDRNRTCVIQWELF
;
A
#
# COMPACT_ATOMS: atom_id res chain seq x y z
N ILE A 1 5.61 -5.25 3.01
CA ILE A 1 5.31 -6.37 2.08
C ILE A 1 6.06 -6.12 0.79
N LYS A 2 6.78 -7.13 0.29
CA LYS A 2 7.38 -7.14 -1.05
C LYS A 2 6.93 -8.41 -1.75
N SER A 3 6.19 -8.28 -2.84
CA SER A 3 5.67 -9.40 -3.63
C SER A 3 6.38 -9.48 -4.98
N ASP A 4 6.72 -10.68 -5.41
CA ASP A 4 7.32 -10.95 -6.72
C ASP A 4 6.27 -11.56 -7.64
N TYR A 5 6.01 -10.92 -8.79
CA TYR A 5 4.95 -11.30 -9.71
C TYR A 5 5.27 -12.54 -10.56
N GLN A 6 6.53 -12.94 -10.65
CA GLN A 6 6.98 -14.09 -11.42
C GLN A 6 6.99 -15.36 -10.58
N THR A 7 7.51 -15.26 -9.38
CA THR A 7 7.69 -16.40 -8.47
C THR A 7 6.57 -16.56 -7.45
N HIS A 8 5.70 -15.54 -7.33
CA HIS A 8 4.66 -15.43 -6.31
C HIS A 8 5.20 -15.58 -4.87
N VAL A 9 6.45 -15.16 -4.68
CA VAL A 9 7.06 -15.03 -3.36
C VAL A 9 6.60 -13.73 -2.71
N VAL A 10 6.21 -13.83 -1.45
CA VAL A 10 5.93 -12.68 -0.57
C VAL A 10 7.00 -12.62 0.50
N ASN A 11 7.70 -11.51 0.58
CA ASN A 11 8.60 -11.20 1.68
C ASN A 11 7.89 -10.24 2.64
N LEU A 12 7.79 -10.64 3.90
CA LEU A 12 7.22 -9.83 4.98
C LEU A 12 8.34 -9.38 5.92
N ASP A 13 8.48 -8.08 6.08
CA ASP A 13 9.28 -7.47 7.12
C ASP A 13 8.31 -7.03 8.24
N ILE A 14 8.28 -7.77 9.35
CA ILE A 14 7.37 -7.54 10.48
C ILE A 14 8.17 -6.86 11.58
N ASN A 15 7.86 -5.59 11.86
CA ASN A 15 8.46 -4.84 12.94
C ASN A 15 7.61 -5.01 14.20
N LEU A 16 8.19 -5.49 15.27
CA LEU A 16 7.55 -5.69 16.56
C LEU A 16 8.33 -4.96 17.65
N GLU A 17 7.63 -4.34 18.57
CA GLU A 17 8.22 -3.73 19.76
C GLU A 17 7.90 -4.56 20.99
N ASN A 18 8.95 -5.04 21.66
CA ASN A 18 8.80 -5.62 22.99
C ASN A 18 8.97 -4.51 24.04
N THR A 19 7.87 -4.14 24.67
CA THR A 19 7.84 -3.10 25.72
C THR A 19 8.24 -3.60 27.10
N ASN A 20 8.48 -4.90 27.27
CA ASN A 20 9.02 -5.47 28.50
C ASN A 20 10.52 -5.19 28.62
N HIS A 21 11.05 -5.27 29.82
CA HIS A 21 12.48 -5.11 30.11
C HIS A 21 13.31 -6.40 29.94
N GLU A 22 12.65 -7.51 29.59
CA GLU A 22 13.25 -8.83 29.44
C GLU A 22 12.83 -9.44 28.10
N ASP A 23 13.60 -10.43 27.64
CA ASP A 23 13.29 -11.22 26.46
C ASP A 23 11.92 -11.91 26.62
N THR A 24 11.10 -11.84 25.58
CA THR A 24 9.73 -12.37 25.59
C THR A 24 9.55 -13.38 24.47
N SER A 25 9.20 -14.62 24.81
CA SER A 25 8.80 -15.62 23.82
C SER A 25 7.37 -15.37 23.35
N SER A 26 7.19 -15.23 22.07
CA SER A 26 5.89 -14.95 21.43
C SER A 26 5.67 -15.87 20.24
N GLU A 27 4.41 -16.18 19.96
CA GLU A 27 4.00 -16.93 18.79
C GLU A 27 3.50 -15.94 17.73
N ILE A 28 4.02 -16.06 16.50
CA ILE A 28 3.53 -15.31 15.33
C ILE A 28 2.73 -16.27 14.45
N LYS A 29 1.50 -15.87 14.14
CA LYS A 29 0.63 -16.56 13.17
C LYS A 29 0.42 -15.67 11.95
N ILE A 30 0.77 -16.21 10.78
CA ILE A 30 0.61 -15.52 9.50
C ILE A 30 -0.38 -16.32 8.67
N LYS A 31 -1.43 -15.65 8.19
CA LYS A 31 -2.47 -16.26 7.35
C LYS A 31 -2.63 -15.46 6.07
N PHE A 32 -2.73 -16.17 4.95
CA PHE A 32 -3.03 -15.58 3.65
C PHE A 32 -4.37 -16.05 3.14
N TYR A 33 -5.11 -15.13 2.57
CA TYR A 33 -6.43 -15.36 2.00
C TYR A 33 -6.47 -14.87 0.55
N ASP A 34 -7.24 -15.57 -0.28
CA ASP A 34 -7.55 -15.12 -1.63
C ASP A 34 -8.62 -14.01 -1.65
N SER A 35 -8.98 -13.55 -2.84
CA SER A 35 -10.01 -12.51 -3.06
C SER A 35 -11.40 -12.93 -2.57
N ASN A 36 -11.67 -14.23 -2.44
CA ASN A 36 -12.93 -14.77 -1.91
C ASN A 36 -12.88 -15.01 -0.41
N ASN A 37 -11.80 -14.54 0.26
CA ASN A 37 -11.57 -14.74 1.69
C ASN A 37 -11.36 -16.22 2.10
N ASN A 38 -10.97 -17.10 1.17
CA ASN A 38 -10.56 -18.45 1.49
C ASN A 38 -9.13 -18.45 2.03
N LEU A 39 -8.89 -19.19 3.12
CA LEU A 39 -7.54 -19.39 3.65
C LEU A 39 -6.73 -20.25 2.68
N ILE A 40 -5.63 -19.69 2.13
CA ILE A 40 -4.78 -20.37 1.15
C ILE A 40 -3.41 -20.77 1.71
N LYS A 41 -2.95 -20.09 2.76
CA LYS A 41 -1.68 -20.41 3.43
C LYS A 41 -1.72 -19.99 4.89
N LYS A 42 -1.10 -20.79 5.74
CA LYS A 42 -0.92 -20.51 7.18
C LYS A 42 0.51 -20.87 7.59
N MET A 43 1.10 -20.03 8.41
CA MET A 43 2.39 -20.26 9.08
C MET A 43 2.26 -19.90 10.55
N GLU A 44 2.97 -20.65 11.39
CA GLU A 44 3.10 -20.37 12.82
C GLU A 44 4.56 -20.56 13.22
N SER A 45 5.10 -19.64 13.98
CA SER A 45 6.48 -19.69 14.46
C SER A 45 6.59 -19.10 15.85
N GLN A 46 7.46 -19.68 16.64
CA GLN A 46 7.91 -19.09 17.91
C GLN A 46 9.06 -18.14 17.64
N VAL A 47 9.00 -16.97 18.23
CA VAL A 47 10.05 -15.95 18.15
C VAL A 47 10.42 -15.48 19.54
N ASN A 48 11.69 -15.19 19.75
CA ASN A 48 12.16 -14.53 20.96
C ASN A 48 12.38 -13.05 20.65
N LEU A 49 11.68 -12.18 21.34
CA LEU A 49 11.71 -10.74 21.16
C LEU A 49 12.53 -10.10 22.28
N SER A 50 13.67 -9.53 21.95
CA SER A 50 14.44 -8.73 22.90
C SER A 50 13.75 -7.40 23.20
N PRO A 51 14.02 -6.78 24.36
CA PRO A 51 13.48 -5.44 24.68
C PRO A 51 13.71 -4.43 23.54
N GLY A 52 12.67 -3.65 23.21
CA GLY A 52 12.70 -2.68 22.12
C GLY A 52 12.31 -3.26 20.77
N GLN A 53 12.89 -2.72 19.70
CA GLN A 53 12.51 -3.03 18.30
C GLN A 53 13.09 -4.35 17.81
N ASN A 54 12.25 -5.18 17.22
CA ASN A 54 12.59 -6.46 16.63
C ASN A 54 12.09 -6.52 15.19
N LEU A 55 12.94 -7.03 14.27
CA LEU A 55 12.56 -7.26 12.87
C LEU A 55 12.50 -8.76 12.60
N ILE A 56 11.34 -9.24 12.24
CA ILE A 56 11.09 -10.63 11.84
C ILE A 56 10.87 -10.68 10.34
N ASN A 57 11.74 -11.39 9.63
CA ASN A 57 11.63 -11.59 8.20
C ASN A 57 10.99 -12.95 7.91
N GLN A 58 9.98 -12.95 7.05
CA GLN A 58 9.33 -14.17 6.58
C GLN A 58 9.25 -14.17 5.06
N GLN A 59 9.50 -15.33 4.45
CA GLN A 59 9.39 -15.52 3.01
C GLN A 59 8.41 -16.66 2.73
N ILE A 60 7.39 -16.39 1.93
CA ILE A 60 6.31 -17.32 1.69
C ILE A 60 6.00 -17.37 0.18
N VAL A 61 5.82 -18.57 -0.38
CA VAL A 61 5.30 -18.77 -1.73
C VAL A 61 3.79 -18.97 -1.66
N ILE A 62 3.04 -18.20 -2.47
CA ILE A 62 1.61 -18.40 -2.68
C ILE A 62 1.42 -19.13 -4.01
N GLU A 63 1.21 -20.42 -3.94
CA GLU A 63 1.07 -21.27 -5.12
C GLU A 63 -0.17 -20.86 -5.94
N ASN A 64 -0.04 -20.89 -7.28
CA ASN A 64 -1.11 -20.56 -8.22
C ASN A 64 -1.69 -19.15 -8.03
N ALA A 65 -0.94 -18.23 -7.46
CA ALA A 65 -1.40 -16.86 -7.34
C ALA A 65 -1.57 -16.20 -8.72
N LYS A 66 -2.47 -15.24 -8.80
CA LYS A 66 -2.72 -14.42 -9.99
C LYS A 66 -2.15 -13.03 -9.78
N ASN A 67 -1.54 -12.50 -10.83
CA ASN A 67 -1.01 -11.14 -10.79
C ASN A 67 -2.13 -10.10 -10.76
N TRP A 68 -1.86 -8.99 -10.10
CA TRP A 68 -2.71 -7.82 -10.14
C TRP A 68 -2.40 -7.00 -11.39
N ALA A 69 -3.44 -6.56 -12.08
CA ALA A 69 -3.37 -5.61 -13.18
C ALA A 69 -4.71 -4.85 -13.26
N PRO A 70 -4.78 -3.68 -13.93
CA PRO A 70 -6.03 -2.92 -14.06
C PRO A 70 -7.22 -3.74 -14.57
N ASN A 71 -7.02 -4.62 -15.54
CA ASN A 71 -8.09 -5.47 -16.07
C ASN A 71 -8.34 -6.74 -15.24
N SER A 72 -7.55 -6.98 -14.21
CA SER A 72 -7.61 -8.18 -13.37
C SER A 72 -7.03 -7.86 -11.99
N PRO A 73 -7.74 -7.09 -11.15
CA PRO A 73 -7.24 -6.58 -9.88
C PRO A 73 -7.26 -7.66 -8.79
N ASN A 74 -6.46 -8.72 -8.98
CA ASN A 74 -6.38 -9.83 -8.03
C ASN A 74 -5.64 -9.39 -6.77
N LEU A 75 -6.35 -9.33 -5.66
CA LEU A 75 -5.82 -9.00 -4.36
C LEU A 75 -5.81 -10.21 -3.44
N TYR A 76 -4.83 -10.24 -2.57
CA TYR A 76 -4.69 -11.19 -1.47
C TYR A 76 -4.71 -10.43 -0.15
N LYS A 77 -5.13 -11.08 0.91
CA LYS A 77 -5.07 -10.53 2.26
C LYS A 77 -4.08 -11.32 3.09
N VAL A 78 -3.18 -10.62 3.76
CA VAL A 78 -2.31 -11.17 4.79
C VAL A 78 -2.81 -10.71 6.15
N GLN A 79 -2.77 -11.62 7.13
CA GLN A 79 -3.02 -11.33 8.53
C GLN A 79 -1.84 -11.80 9.35
N VAL A 80 -1.39 -10.96 10.25
CA VAL A 80 -0.34 -11.26 11.22
C VAL A 80 -0.94 -11.12 12.62
N GLU A 81 -0.82 -12.14 13.42
CA GLU A 81 -1.28 -12.18 14.81
C GLU A 81 -0.09 -12.53 15.69
N VAL A 82 0.09 -11.77 16.74
CA VAL A 82 1.13 -11.99 17.75
C VAL A 82 0.45 -12.46 19.04
N ASN A 83 0.88 -13.59 19.56
CA ASN A 83 0.36 -14.18 20.81
C ASN A 83 1.48 -14.30 21.83
N HIS A 84 1.17 -14.01 23.09
CA HIS A 84 2.04 -14.23 24.24
C HIS A 84 1.24 -14.87 25.39
N GLY A 85 1.81 -15.89 26.03
CA GLY A 85 1.14 -16.59 27.13
C GLY A 85 -0.22 -17.21 26.77
N GLY A 86 -0.42 -17.57 25.49
CA GLY A 86 -1.68 -18.12 24.98
C GLY A 86 -2.76 -17.08 24.66
N SER A 87 -2.49 -15.78 24.85
CA SER A 87 -3.40 -14.69 24.54
C SER A 87 -2.90 -13.87 23.33
N LYS A 88 -3.85 -13.40 22.51
CA LYS A 88 -3.53 -12.48 21.41
C LYS A 88 -3.14 -11.12 21.98
N CYS A 89 -1.95 -10.65 21.60
CA CYS A 89 -1.40 -9.37 22.02
C CYS A 89 -1.56 -8.29 20.96
N ASP A 90 -1.39 -8.68 19.66
CA ASP A 90 -1.46 -7.73 18.56
C ASP A 90 -1.99 -8.40 17.30
N TYR A 91 -2.49 -7.57 16.37
CA TYR A 91 -3.09 -8.03 15.13
C TYR A 91 -2.93 -6.97 14.04
N TRP A 92 -2.50 -7.40 12.87
CA TRP A 92 -2.42 -6.57 11.68
C TRP A 92 -2.97 -7.31 10.46
N SER A 93 -3.61 -6.59 9.56
CA SER A 93 -4.16 -7.14 8.31
C SER A 93 -4.01 -6.15 7.18
N TYR A 94 -3.62 -6.66 5.99
CA TYR A 94 -3.43 -5.83 4.82
C TYR A 94 -3.78 -6.57 3.53
N LYS A 95 -4.27 -5.84 2.51
CA LYS A 95 -4.47 -6.36 1.15
C LYS A 95 -3.25 -6.02 0.29
N PHE A 96 -2.83 -6.93 -0.56
CA PHE A 96 -1.73 -6.73 -1.49
C PHE A 96 -1.97 -7.49 -2.78
N GLY A 97 -1.30 -7.09 -3.86
CA GLY A 97 -1.30 -7.81 -5.13
C GLY A 97 0.11 -8.14 -5.59
N PHE A 98 0.23 -9.16 -6.43
CA PHE A 98 1.49 -9.48 -7.11
C PHE A 98 1.59 -8.61 -8.36
N ARG A 99 2.48 -7.61 -8.34
CA ARG A 99 2.73 -6.76 -9.51
C ARG A 99 4.13 -6.16 -9.49
N GLU A 100 4.65 -5.91 -10.67
CA GLU A 100 5.82 -5.10 -10.87
C GLU A 100 5.50 -3.99 -11.87
N PHE A 101 5.92 -2.75 -11.58
CA PHE A 101 5.85 -1.65 -12.51
C PHE A 101 7.25 -1.08 -12.72
N THR A 102 7.70 -1.06 -13.97
CA THR A 102 9.07 -0.64 -14.31
C THR A 102 9.07 0.29 -15.54
N MET A 103 10.17 1.02 -15.69
CA MET A 103 10.44 1.82 -16.88
C MET A 103 11.76 1.35 -17.50
N LYS A 104 11.72 1.06 -18.79
CA LYS A 104 12.89 0.66 -19.57
C LYS A 104 12.84 1.28 -20.97
N ASN A 105 13.94 1.89 -21.37
CA ASN A 105 14.07 2.53 -22.70
C ASN A 105 12.92 3.52 -23.01
N GLY A 106 12.50 4.32 -22.04
CA GLY A 106 11.43 5.30 -22.20
C GLY A 106 10.01 4.74 -22.29
N LYS A 107 9.82 3.44 -22.02
CA LYS A 107 8.53 2.76 -22.02
C LYS A 107 8.22 2.21 -20.63
N PHE A 108 6.94 2.16 -20.29
CA PHE A 108 6.46 1.53 -19.05
C PHE A 108 6.13 0.06 -19.28
N PHE A 109 6.34 -0.73 -18.24
CA PHE A 109 6.02 -2.15 -18.22
C PHE A 109 5.26 -2.48 -16.93
N LEU A 110 4.19 -3.24 -17.07
CA LEU A 110 3.45 -3.82 -15.95
C LEU A 110 3.53 -5.35 -16.07
N ASN A 111 4.05 -6.00 -15.03
CA ASN A 111 4.26 -7.45 -15.01
C ASN A 111 5.02 -7.95 -16.24
N GLY A 112 6.08 -7.24 -16.63
CA GLY A 112 6.93 -7.57 -17.77
C GLY A 112 6.35 -7.25 -19.16
N ASN A 113 5.11 -6.80 -19.27
CA ASN A 113 4.46 -6.44 -20.54
C ASN A 113 4.48 -4.93 -20.75
N GLU A 114 4.74 -4.45 -21.96
CA GLU A 114 4.66 -3.04 -22.30
C GLU A 114 3.26 -2.51 -21.95
N PHE A 115 3.22 -1.39 -21.22
CA PHE A 115 2.00 -0.82 -20.68
C PHE A 115 1.90 0.68 -20.99
N TYR A 116 0.76 1.08 -21.54
CA TYR A 116 0.51 2.49 -21.85
C TYR A 116 -0.31 3.13 -20.73
N LEU A 117 0.30 4.09 -20.02
CA LEU A 117 -0.38 4.87 -18.99
C LEU A 117 -1.33 5.89 -19.64
N LYS A 118 -2.61 5.79 -19.30
CA LYS A 118 -3.67 6.75 -19.63
C LYS A 118 -4.11 7.40 -18.33
N GLY A 119 -3.45 8.49 -17.98
CA GLY A 119 -3.68 9.17 -16.70
C GLY A 119 -4.67 10.31 -16.82
N VAL A 120 -5.50 10.49 -15.80
CA VAL A 120 -6.31 11.66 -15.57
C VAL A 120 -5.85 12.37 -14.30
N PHE A 121 -5.79 13.70 -14.38
CA PHE A 121 -5.52 14.54 -13.23
C PHE A 121 -6.77 14.70 -12.39
N PHE A 122 -6.61 14.64 -11.07
CA PHE A 122 -7.70 14.65 -10.13
C PHE A 122 -7.41 15.63 -8.98
N GLU A 123 -8.09 16.76 -8.98
CA GLU A 123 -7.87 17.80 -7.98
C GLU A 123 -8.55 17.48 -6.65
N GLY A 124 -9.64 16.71 -6.70
CA GLY A 124 -10.34 16.24 -5.51
C GLY A 124 -10.93 17.36 -4.70
N LEU A 125 -11.72 18.22 -5.33
CA LEU A 125 -12.51 19.26 -4.68
C LEU A 125 -13.94 18.79 -4.51
N TYR A 126 -14.44 18.83 -3.28
CA TYR A 126 -15.78 18.34 -2.92
C TYR A 126 -16.58 19.43 -2.22
N PRO A 127 -17.92 19.48 -2.45
CA PRO A 127 -18.76 20.51 -1.86
C PRO A 127 -18.77 20.53 -0.34
N ASN A 128 -18.72 19.34 0.29
CA ASN A 128 -18.78 19.21 1.76
C ASN A 128 -17.40 18.88 2.35
N GLY A 129 -16.74 17.87 1.83
CA GLY A 129 -15.46 17.38 2.35
C GLY A 129 -14.26 18.22 1.95
N VAL A 130 -14.45 19.27 1.13
CA VAL A 130 -13.42 20.16 0.59
C VAL A 130 -12.30 19.42 -0.14
N GLY A 131 -11.53 18.60 0.54
CA GLY A 131 -10.37 17.89 0.01
C GLY A 131 -10.55 16.39 -0.19
N TYR A 132 -11.63 15.81 0.33
CA TYR A 132 -11.85 14.37 0.33
C TYR A 132 -13.30 14.03 0.02
N PRO A 133 -13.59 12.86 -0.61
CA PRO A 133 -14.95 12.41 -0.82
C PRO A 133 -15.66 12.18 0.51
N ASP A 134 -16.95 12.52 0.57
CA ASP A 134 -17.75 12.42 1.79
C ASP A 134 -17.91 10.97 2.27
N ASN A 135 -17.86 10.02 1.33
CA ASN A 135 -18.03 8.59 1.61
C ASN A 135 -17.44 7.71 0.50
N GLU A 136 -17.42 6.40 0.74
CA GLU A 136 -16.92 5.39 -0.19
C GLU A 136 -17.71 5.36 -1.51
N GLU A 137 -19.02 5.56 -1.48
CA GLU A 137 -19.86 5.53 -2.68
C GLU A 137 -19.46 6.65 -3.67
N MET A 138 -19.23 7.86 -3.16
CA MET A 138 -18.74 8.98 -3.96
C MET A 138 -17.37 8.70 -4.55
N ALA A 139 -16.43 8.20 -3.74
CA ALA A 139 -15.08 7.85 -4.20
C ALA A 139 -15.12 6.75 -5.28
N ARG A 140 -15.92 5.71 -5.07
CA ARG A 140 -16.10 4.62 -6.04
C ARG A 140 -16.69 5.10 -7.36
N LYS A 141 -17.68 5.98 -7.30
CA LYS A 141 -18.28 6.59 -8.49
C LYS A 141 -17.26 7.39 -9.30
N GLU A 142 -16.44 8.20 -8.66
CA GLU A 142 -15.40 8.99 -9.34
C GLU A 142 -14.35 8.12 -10.01
N ILE A 143 -13.86 7.10 -9.29
CA ILE A 143 -12.92 6.13 -9.86
C ILE A 143 -13.55 5.41 -11.05
N GLN A 144 -14.83 5.01 -10.94
CA GLN A 144 -15.55 4.37 -12.03
C GLN A 144 -15.69 5.29 -13.24
N MET A 145 -15.99 6.57 -13.05
CA MET A 145 -16.06 7.55 -14.15
C MET A 145 -14.73 7.66 -14.91
N ALA A 146 -13.59 7.61 -14.21
CA ALA A 146 -12.28 7.60 -14.86
C ALA A 146 -12.07 6.31 -15.69
N LEU A 147 -12.44 5.16 -15.14
CA LEU A 147 -12.39 3.87 -15.84
C LEU A 147 -13.29 3.85 -17.08
N ASP A 148 -14.53 4.33 -16.98
CA ASP A 148 -15.51 4.40 -18.08
C ASP A 148 -15.03 5.31 -19.21
N ALA A 149 -14.27 6.36 -18.86
CA ALA A 149 -13.63 7.25 -19.82
C ALA A 149 -12.34 6.64 -20.46
N GLY A 150 -11.96 5.42 -20.05
CA GLY A 150 -10.83 4.68 -20.60
C GLY A 150 -9.47 5.01 -19.98
N PHE A 151 -9.45 5.71 -18.83
CA PHE A 151 -8.23 5.91 -18.06
C PHE A 151 -7.88 4.67 -17.24
N ASN A 152 -6.58 4.45 -17.00
CA ASN A 152 -6.07 3.36 -16.16
C ASN A 152 -5.21 3.85 -15.01
N MET A 153 -5.06 5.18 -14.90
CA MET A 153 -4.32 5.85 -13.83
C MET A 153 -5.04 7.14 -13.43
N ILE A 154 -5.07 7.42 -12.12
CA ILE A 154 -5.50 8.70 -11.58
C ILE A 154 -4.32 9.32 -10.84
N ARG A 155 -4.05 10.59 -11.11
CA ARG A 155 -3.04 11.39 -10.43
C ARG A 155 -3.74 12.36 -9.46
N PRO A 156 -3.79 12.06 -8.15
CA PRO A 156 -4.26 12.99 -7.14
C PRO A 156 -3.34 14.20 -7.07
N TRP A 157 -3.90 15.41 -6.87
CA TRP A 157 -3.06 16.58 -6.78
C TRP A 157 -2.75 16.96 -5.34
N ARG A 158 -1.44 16.99 -5.02
CA ARG A 158 -0.79 17.66 -3.89
C ARG A 158 -1.38 17.36 -2.52
N LYS A 159 -1.99 16.21 -2.38
CA LYS A 159 -2.42 15.67 -1.09
C LYS A 159 -2.44 14.16 -1.15
N PRO A 160 -2.00 13.49 -0.10
CA PRO A 160 -2.16 12.05 0.00
C PRO A 160 -3.66 11.71 -0.01
N PRO A 161 -4.12 10.83 -0.89
CA PRO A 161 -5.52 10.38 -0.86
C PRO A 161 -5.84 9.71 0.48
N PRO A 162 -7.12 9.70 0.92
CA PRO A 162 -7.51 8.90 2.07
C PRO A 162 -7.30 7.41 1.80
N GLU A 163 -7.02 6.64 2.83
CA GLU A 163 -6.76 5.20 2.70
C GLU A 163 -7.90 4.47 2.00
N MET A 164 -9.14 4.79 2.34
CA MET A 164 -10.34 4.26 1.69
C MET A 164 -10.31 4.45 0.17
N TRP A 165 -9.84 5.60 -0.33
CA TRP A 165 -9.75 5.86 -1.76
C TRP A 165 -8.66 4.99 -2.43
N LEU A 166 -7.53 4.78 -1.75
CA LEU A 166 -6.46 3.89 -2.21
C LEU A 166 -6.90 2.42 -2.18
N ASP A 167 -7.67 2.01 -1.16
CA ASP A 167 -8.29 0.68 -1.12
C ASP A 167 -9.17 0.44 -2.35
N LEU A 168 -9.96 1.43 -2.73
CA LEU A 168 -10.79 1.36 -3.93
C LEU A 168 -9.96 1.32 -5.22
N CYS A 169 -8.86 2.06 -5.31
CA CYS A 169 -7.96 1.97 -6.46
C CYS A 169 -7.34 0.58 -6.59
N ASP A 170 -6.93 -0.03 -5.46
CA ASP A 170 -6.43 -1.40 -5.43
C ASP A 170 -7.50 -2.39 -5.91
N GLU A 171 -8.75 -2.26 -5.43
CA GLU A 171 -9.88 -3.14 -5.76
C GLU A 171 -10.40 -2.98 -7.18
N MET A 172 -10.46 -1.77 -7.68
CA MET A 172 -11.02 -1.43 -8.99
C MET A 172 -9.97 -1.47 -10.12
N GLY A 173 -8.71 -1.70 -9.79
CA GLY A 173 -7.65 -1.83 -10.78
C GLY A 173 -7.23 -0.48 -11.38
N VAL A 174 -7.11 0.56 -10.59
CA VAL A 174 -6.64 1.87 -11.03
C VAL A 174 -5.26 2.15 -10.46
N LEU A 175 -4.31 2.43 -11.34
CA LEU A 175 -2.98 2.87 -10.92
C LEU A 175 -3.04 4.30 -10.39
N THR A 176 -2.17 4.63 -9.44
CA THR A 176 -2.08 5.98 -8.90
C THR A 176 -0.66 6.38 -8.58
N ILE A 177 -0.46 7.68 -8.42
CA ILE A 177 0.79 8.28 -7.95
C ILE A 177 0.60 8.62 -6.48
N GLY A 178 1.54 8.24 -5.63
CA GLY A 178 1.60 8.68 -4.25
C GLY A 178 1.93 10.17 -4.21
N SER A 179 0.96 11.00 -3.83
CA SER A 179 1.10 12.45 -3.77
C SER A 179 1.47 12.89 -2.36
N ILE A 180 2.29 13.92 -2.26
CA ILE A 180 2.76 14.51 -1.01
C ILE A 180 2.29 15.95 -0.90
N VAL A 181 2.08 16.43 0.32
CA VAL A 181 1.57 17.78 0.61
C VAL A 181 2.70 18.81 0.54
N VAL A 182 3.31 18.97 -0.65
CA VAL A 182 4.27 20.04 -0.88
C VAL A 182 3.77 20.93 -2.02
N GLU A 183 3.44 22.16 -1.68
CA GLU A 183 2.96 23.14 -2.66
C GLU A 183 4.12 23.73 -3.45
N CYS A 184 4.05 23.69 -4.77
CA CYS A 184 5.08 24.21 -5.67
C CYS A 184 4.87 25.69 -6.03
N MET A 185 3.90 26.38 -5.45
CA MET A 185 3.67 27.78 -5.75
C MET A 185 4.83 28.65 -5.29
N HIS A 186 5.28 29.52 -6.15
CA HIS A 186 6.30 30.53 -5.89
C HIS A 186 5.84 31.46 -4.76
N ARG A 187 6.19 31.10 -3.52
CA ARG A 187 5.99 31.95 -2.36
C ARG A 187 7.35 32.32 -1.76
N PRO A 188 7.63 33.61 -1.52
CA PRO A 188 8.93 34.01 -0.99
C PRO A 188 9.12 33.70 0.49
N ILE A 189 8.17 33.04 1.14
CA ILE A 189 8.23 32.76 2.58
C ILE A 189 8.43 31.25 2.77
N ALA A 190 9.70 30.84 2.83
CA ALA A 190 10.06 29.54 3.40
C ALA A 190 10.29 29.75 4.92
N THR A 191 9.64 28.92 5.73
CA THR A 191 9.95 28.89 7.17
C THR A 191 11.23 28.08 7.39
N PRO A 192 12.05 28.40 8.41
CA PRO A 192 13.27 27.63 8.71
C PRO A 192 13.02 26.14 8.96
N SER A 193 11.83 25.79 9.44
CA SER A 193 11.42 24.39 9.70
C SER A 193 10.91 23.63 8.46
N LEU A 194 10.76 24.30 7.31
CA LEU A 194 10.19 23.65 6.10
C LEU A 194 10.95 22.39 5.66
N PRO A 195 12.29 22.34 5.60
CA PRO A 195 13.01 21.14 5.21
C PRO A 195 12.72 19.94 6.12
N GLU A 196 12.68 20.15 7.43
CA GLU A 196 12.38 19.10 8.40
C GLU A 196 10.92 18.62 8.29
N MET A 197 9.99 19.54 8.13
CA MET A 197 8.58 19.20 7.91
C MET A 197 8.37 18.39 6.62
N VAL A 198 9.03 18.77 5.52
CA VAL A 198 8.95 18.04 4.25
C VAL A 198 9.55 16.64 4.41
N GLU A 199 10.67 16.49 5.10
CA GLU A 199 11.26 15.16 5.36
C GLU A 199 10.29 14.24 6.12
N ILE A 200 9.66 14.77 7.17
CA ILE A 200 8.68 14.02 7.96
C ILE A 200 7.48 13.60 7.09
N GLU A 201 6.87 14.56 6.38
CA GLU A 201 5.73 14.30 5.51
C GLU A 201 6.02 13.26 4.42
N VAL A 202 7.18 13.37 3.77
CA VAL A 202 7.62 12.40 2.75
C VAL A 202 7.76 11.02 3.35
N ARG A 203 8.45 10.91 4.49
CA ARG A 203 8.69 9.65 5.20
C ARG A 203 7.38 8.98 5.59
N GLU A 204 6.51 9.70 6.28
CA GLU A 204 5.24 9.17 6.79
C GLU A 204 4.30 8.77 5.65
N SER A 205 4.21 9.57 4.60
CA SER A 205 3.39 9.24 3.42
C SER A 205 3.88 7.97 2.73
N ILE A 206 5.19 7.81 2.55
CA ILE A 206 5.77 6.59 1.97
C ILE A 206 5.53 5.39 2.89
N LEU A 207 5.75 5.52 4.18
CA LEU A 207 5.52 4.43 5.15
C LEU A 207 4.07 3.98 5.16
N ARG A 208 3.11 4.92 5.09
CA ARG A 208 1.69 4.63 5.03
C ARG A 208 1.31 3.82 3.78
N ASP A 209 1.78 4.27 2.61
CA ASP A 209 1.24 3.79 1.33
C ASP A 209 2.18 2.86 0.53
N ARG A 210 3.40 2.59 1.01
CA ARG A 210 4.39 1.75 0.30
C ARG A 210 3.94 0.32 -0.01
N ASN A 211 2.93 -0.17 0.69
CA ASN A 211 2.36 -1.51 0.47
C ASN A 211 1.15 -1.49 -0.49
N ARG A 212 0.67 -0.31 -0.91
CA ARG A 212 -0.46 -0.17 -1.84
C ARG A 212 -0.11 -0.73 -3.21
N THR A 213 -0.96 -1.60 -3.73
CA THR A 213 -0.74 -2.23 -5.03
C THR A 213 -0.90 -1.23 -6.17
N CYS A 214 -1.82 -0.29 -6.04
CA CYS A 214 -2.12 0.74 -7.04
C CYS A 214 -1.02 1.82 -7.16
N VAL A 215 -0.26 2.09 -6.09
CA VAL A 215 0.76 3.15 -6.09
C VAL A 215 1.99 2.70 -6.86
N ILE A 216 2.27 3.34 -8.00
CA ILE A 216 3.37 2.99 -8.90
C ILE A 216 4.55 3.98 -8.90
N GLN A 217 4.33 5.17 -8.37
CA GLN A 217 5.29 6.26 -8.36
C GLN A 217 5.01 7.21 -7.20
N TRP A 218 6.01 7.94 -6.76
CA TRP A 218 5.88 9.01 -5.77
C TRP A 218 6.14 10.36 -6.43
N GLU A 219 5.26 11.30 -6.16
CA GLU A 219 5.39 12.69 -6.58
C GLU A 219 5.71 13.55 -5.35
N LEU A 220 6.87 14.21 -5.37
CA LEU A 220 7.35 14.97 -4.22
C LEU A 220 6.84 16.43 -4.19
N PHE A 221 6.40 16.97 -5.33
CA PHE A 221 5.90 18.35 -5.49
C PHE A 221 5.13 18.52 -6.82
#